data_68abdf0c89fb11951c740804dfe79acb
#
_entry.id   68abdf0c89fb11951c740804dfe79acb
#
_cell.length_a   1.000
_cell.length_b   1.000
_cell.length_c   1.000
_cell.angle_alpha   90.00
_cell.angle_beta   90.00
_cell.angle_gamma   90.00
#
_symmetry.space_group_name_H-M   'P 1'
#
loop_
_entity.id
_entity.type
_entity.pdbx_description
1 polymer ?
#
loop_
_entity_poly.entity_id
_entity_poly.type
_entity_poly.pdbx_seq_one_letter_code
_entity_poly.pdbx_strand_id
1 'polypeptide(L)'
;MSPKLPNKIAILCLFAGAFAVTIFFQAPKTTLAADSTAPAYTKDGELIPPANYREWIYLTSGVDMSYAPKPPGMQDHSTFDNLFVNPAAYRSFLETGTWPDKTVLVLEAREARNKGSINQNGHFQAGGVMDLEFHVKDEARFPGKWAFFSFDPNSGNATLIPQKADCYTCHAAHAAVDTTFVQFYPTLLPIAQKKGTLSAEFLKDEAAATVGK
;
A
#
# COMPACT_ATOMS: atom_id res chain seq x y z
N MET A 1 -95.04 47.15 -15.91
CA MET A 1 -93.67 47.62 -15.62
C MET A 1 -92.83 46.45 -15.15
N SER A 2 -92.10 45.90 -16.07
CA SER A 2 -91.22 44.75 -15.78
C SER A 2 -89.79 45.19 -15.66
N PRO A 3 -89.04 44.77 -14.65
CA PRO A 3 -87.61 44.92 -14.69
C PRO A 3 -86.91 43.65 -15.25
N LYS A 4 -85.95 43.92 -16.10
CA LYS A 4 -85.12 42.93 -16.80
C LYS A 4 -84.09 42.24 -15.83
N LEU A 5 -83.90 40.95 -15.96
CA LEU A 5 -82.81 40.20 -15.35
C LEU A 5 -81.48 40.50 -16.04
N PRO A 6 -80.32 40.53 -15.31
CA PRO A 6 -79.03 40.61 -15.91
C PRO A 6 -78.45 39.24 -16.13
N ASN A 7 -77.70 39.11 -17.23
CA ASN A 7 -76.96 37.96 -17.72
C ASN A 7 -75.89 37.42 -16.70
N LYS A 8 -75.89 36.13 -16.49
CA LYS A 8 -74.82 35.46 -15.82
C LYS A 8 -73.67 35.12 -16.79
N ILE A 9 -72.55 35.78 -16.61
CA ILE A 9 -71.29 35.46 -17.30
C ILE A 9 -70.68 34.36 -16.52
N ALA A 10 -70.53 33.16 -17.15
CA ALA A 10 -69.80 32.07 -16.65
C ALA A 10 -68.32 32.28 -16.96
N ILE A 11 -67.48 32.46 -15.92
CA ILE A 11 -66.04 32.53 -16.04
C ILE A 11 -65.52 31.12 -15.96
N LEU A 12 -64.99 30.61 -17.08
CA LEU A 12 -64.32 29.33 -17.21
C LEU A 12 -62.88 29.54 -16.78
N CYS A 13 -62.51 29.10 -15.56
CA CYS A 13 -61.13 29.07 -15.09
C CYS A 13 -60.39 27.84 -15.68
N LEU A 14 -59.55 28.09 -16.70
CA LEU A 14 -58.61 27.14 -17.23
C LEU A 14 -57.43 27.01 -16.22
N PHE A 15 -57.37 25.90 -15.48
CA PHE A 15 -56.19 25.52 -14.72
C PHE A 15 -55.18 24.91 -15.67
N ALA A 16 -54.18 25.67 -16.05
CA ALA A 16 -52.99 25.13 -16.71
C ALA A 16 -52.09 24.47 -15.64
N GLY A 17 -52.16 23.13 -15.53
CA GLY A 17 -51.25 22.38 -14.70
C GLY A 17 -49.88 22.32 -15.33
N ALA A 18 -48.92 23.06 -14.78
CA ALA A 18 -47.51 22.92 -15.15
C ALA A 18 -46.95 21.62 -14.53
N PHE A 19 -46.80 20.59 -15.35
CA PHE A 19 -46.08 19.40 -14.97
C PHE A 19 -44.57 19.72 -15.00
N ALA A 20 -43.98 19.97 -13.82
CA ALA A 20 -42.52 20.08 -13.69
C ALA A 20 -41.91 18.67 -13.75
N VAL A 21 -41.36 18.30 -14.91
CA VAL A 21 -40.57 17.10 -15.06
C VAL A 21 -39.21 17.33 -14.41
N THR A 22 -39.05 16.87 -13.19
CA THR A 22 -37.74 16.83 -12.51
C THR A 22 -36.90 15.73 -13.12
N ILE A 23 -36.02 16.08 -14.06
CA ILE A 23 -35.02 15.19 -14.59
C ILE A 23 -33.93 15.00 -13.51
N PHE A 24 -33.96 13.89 -12.79
CA PHE A 24 -32.86 13.48 -11.94
C PHE A 24 -31.67 13.10 -12.82
N PHE A 25 -30.72 14.01 -12.97
CA PHE A 25 -29.39 13.66 -13.46
C PHE A 25 -28.72 12.77 -12.41
N GLN A 26 -28.85 11.45 -12.54
CA GLN A 26 -27.95 10.54 -11.85
C GLN A 26 -26.57 10.69 -12.50
N ALA A 27 -25.66 11.38 -11.82
CA ALA A 27 -24.26 11.33 -12.18
C ALA A 27 -23.84 9.84 -12.26
N PRO A 28 -23.15 9.43 -13.31
CA PRO A 28 -22.64 8.06 -13.38
C PRO A 28 -21.79 7.84 -12.13
N LYS A 29 -22.19 6.89 -11.28
CA LYS A 29 -21.30 6.35 -10.27
C LYS A 29 -20.15 5.73 -11.07
N THR A 30 -19.05 6.46 -11.18
CA THR A 30 -17.79 5.86 -11.60
C THR A 30 -17.49 4.81 -10.53
N THR A 31 -17.91 3.59 -10.77
CA THR A 31 -17.33 2.43 -10.11
C THR A 31 -15.88 2.48 -10.53
N LEU A 32 -15.02 3.03 -9.65
CA LEU A 32 -13.60 2.71 -9.71
C LEU A 32 -13.59 1.20 -9.80
N ALA A 33 -13.10 0.68 -10.93
CA ALA A 33 -12.85 -0.74 -11.07
C ALA A 33 -12.14 -1.13 -9.78
N ALA A 34 -12.65 -2.16 -9.10
CA ALA A 34 -12.03 -2.65 -7.88
C ALA A 34 -10.57 -2.86 -8.24
N ASP A 35 -9.71 -2.04 -7.66
CA ASP A 35 -8.29 -2.01 -7.96
C ASP A 35 -7.81 -3.41 -7.60
N SER A 36 -7.54 -4.24 -8.61
CA SER A 36 -7.12 -5.63 -8.46
C SER A 36 -5.66 -5.62 -7.98
N THR A 37 -5.43 -5.01 -6.83
CA THR A 37 -4.13 -4.96 -6.17
C THR A 37 -3.91 -6.14 -5.22
N ALA A 38 -4.82 -7.11 -5.23
CA ALA A 38 -4.66 -8.37 -4.55
C ALA A 38 -3.54 -9.20 -5.22
N PRO A 39 -2.80 -10.01 -4.44
CA PRO A 39 -1.75 -10.84 -4.99
C PRO A 39 -2.31 -11.85 -5.99
N ALA A 40 -1.67 -11.96 -7.15
CA ALA A 40 -1.99 -12.92 -8.18
C ALA A 40 -0.86 -13.96 -8.32
N TYR A 41 -1.22 -15.19 -8.65
CA TYR A 41 -0.27 -16.29 -8.71
C TYR A 41 -0.41 -17.08 -9.99
N THR A 42 0.71 -17.63 -10.46
CA THR A 42 0.72 -18.63 -11.54
C THR A 42 0.12 -19.96 -11.06
N LYS A 43 -0.10 -20.89 -11.98
CA LYS A 43 -0.56 -22.24 -11.62
C LYS A 43 0.44 -22.98 -10.73
N ASP A 44 1.72 -22.68 -10.88
CA ASP A 44 2.82 -23.29 -10.13
C ASP A 44 3.08 -22.59 -8.79
N GLY A 45 2.31 -21.54 -8.49
CA GLY A 45 2.34 -20.86 -7.19
C GLY A 45 3.33 -19.71 -7.09
N GLU A 46 4.00 -19.32 -8.18
CA GLU A 46 4.81 -18.11 -8.21
C GLU A 46 3.93 -16.86 -8.13
N LEU A 47 4.41 -15.83 -7.48
CA LEU A 47 3.72 -14.53 -7.46
C LEU A 47 3.92 -13.84 -8.82
N ILE A 48 2.84 -13.34 -9.38
CA ILE A 48 2.87 -12.46 -10.56
C ILE A 48 3.11 -11.04 -10.05
N PRO A 49 4.28 -10.42 -10.36
CA PRO A 49 4.57 -9.07 -9.90
C PRO A 49 3.52 -8.06 -10.36
N PRO A 50 3.01 -7.19 -9.49
CA PRO A 50 2.08 -6.15 -9.90
C PRO A 50 2.80 -5.13 -10.80
N ALA A 51 2.39 -5.05 -12.07
CA ALA A 51 3.06 -4.21 -13.07
C ALA A 51 3.01 -2.71 -12.73
N ASN A 52 2.00 -2.29 -11.96
CA ASN A 52 1.77 -0.89 -11.60
C ASN A 52 2.14 -0.55 -10.14
N TYR A 53 2.99 -1.34 -9.48
CA TYR A 53 3.33 -1.09 -8.05
C TYR A 53 3.90 0.31 -7.79
N ARG A 54 4.45 0.98 -8.78
CA ARG A 54 4.95 2.36 -8.64
C ARG A 54 3.85 3.43 -8.55
N GLU A 55 2.61 3.05 -8.86
CA GLU A 55 1.42 3.88 -8.63
C GLU A 55 0.86 3.66 -7.21
N TRP A 56 1.44 2.70 -6.46
CA TRP A 56 1.03 2.38 -5.11
C TRP A 56 1.56 3.40 -4.09
N ILE A 57 1.17 3.21 -2.84
CA ILE A 57 1.60 4.12 -1.77
C ILE A 57 3.07 3.83 -1.41
N TYR A 58 3.90 4.83 -1.57
CA TYR A 58 5.28 4.82 -1.10
C TYR A 58 5.30 4.94 0.44
N LEU A 59 6.03 4.06 1.11
CA LEU A 59 6.13 4.02 2.57
C LEU A 59 7.42 4.64 3.10
N THR A 60 8.55 4.26 2.52
CA THR A 60 9.88 4.66 2.98
C THR A 60 10.95 4.34 1.95
N SER A 61 12.15 4.90 2.16
CA SER A 61 13.36 4.52 1.47
C SER A 61 14.49 4.37 2.48
N GLY A 62 15.14 3.21 2.50
CA GLY A 62 16.39 2.99 3.19
C GLY A 62 17.58 3.27 2.27
N VAL A 63 18.70 3.70 2.83
CA VAL A 63 19.98 3.82 2.11
C VAL A 63 21.00 2.99 2.87
N ASP A 64 21.58 1.99 2.20
CA ASP A 64 22.60 1.10 2.78
C ASP A 64 22.19 0.45 4.10
N MET A 65 20.90 0.18 4.27
CA MET A 65 20.40 -0.47 5.47
C MET A 65 20.89 -1.92 5.53
N SER A 66 21.48 -2.30 6.65
CA SER A 66 21.91 -3.67 6.91
C SER A 66 21.52 -4.08 8.32
N TYR A 67 20.99 -5.28 8.45
CA TYR A 67 20.62 -5.89 9.74
C TYR A 67 21.75 -6.78 10.31
N ALA A 68 22.87 -6.87 9.59
CA ALA A 68 24.07 -7.58 10.03
C ALA A 68 25.29 -6.67 9.87
N PRO A 69 26.32 -6.86 10.69
CA PRO A 69 27.60 -6.18 10.49
C PRO A 69 28.15 -6.47 9.09
N LYS A 70 28.61 -5.42 8.40
CA LYS A 70 29.19 -5.56 7.08
C LYS A 70 30.50 -6.38 7.14
N PRO A 71 30.67 -7.43 6.33
CA PRO A 71 31.92 -8.18 6.28
C PRO A 71 33.09 -7.27 5.86
N PRO A 72 34.29 -7.43 6.47
CA PRO A 72 35.46 -6.69 6.06
C PRO A 72 35.79 -6.92 4.57
N GLY A 73 36.08 -5.87 3.84
CA GLY A 73 36.46 -5.94 2.41
C GLY A 73 35.31 -6.04 1.42
N MET A 74 34.06 -6.05 1.86
CA MET A 74 32.91 -5.96 0.97
C MET A 74 32.87 -4.56 0.32
N GLN A 75 32.88 -4.53 -1.01
CA GLN A 75 32.76 -3.26 -1.73
C GLN A 75 31.38 -2.64 -1.49
N ASP A 76 31.35 -1.32 -1.31
CA ASP A 76 30.13 -0.55 -1.16
C ASP A 76 29.42 -0.44 -2.51
N HIS A 77 28.48 -1.35 -2.76
CA HIS A 77 27.41 -1.05 -3.69
C HIS A 77 26.31 -0.39 -2.87
N SER A 78 26.33 0.93 -2.86
CA SER A 78 25.30 1.71 -2.17
C SER A 78 23.97 1.53 -2.87
N THR A 79 22.92 1.19 -2.10
CA THR A 79 21.59 0.96 -2.64
C THR A 79 20.54 1.81 -1.93
N PHE A 80 19.50 2.14 -2.67
CA PHE A 80 18.22 2.59 -2.13
C PHE A 80 17.23 1.42 -2.15
N ASP A 81 16.62 1.16 -1.02
CA ASP A 81 15.55 0.19 -0.88
C ASP A 81 14.23 0.94 -0.71
N ASN A 82 13.46 1.04 -1.80
CA ASN A 82 12.19 1.75 -1.83
C ASN A 82 11.05 0.78 -1.54
N LEU A 83 10.18 1.13 -0.62
CA LEU A 83 9.08 0.28 -0.22
C LEU A 83 7.74 0.88 -0.60
N PHE A 84 6.92 0.06 -1.25
CA PHE A 84 5.55 0.39 -1.66
C PHE A 84 4.56 -0.60 -1.07
N VAL A 85 3.30 -0.15 -0.89
CA VAL A 85 2.20 -1.01 -0.45
C VAL A 85 0.96 -0.75 -1.28
N ASN A 86 0.16 -1.80 -1.52
CA ASN A 86 -1.09 -1.65 -2.24
C ASN A 86 -2.06 -0.70 -1.51
N PRO A 87 -2.76 0.20 -2.25
CA PRO A 87 -3.53 1.30 -1.67
C PRO A 87 -4.64 0.87 -0.71
N ALA A 88 -5.26 -0.28 -0.94
CA ALA A 88 -6.29 -0.81 -0.06
C ALA A 88 -5.74 -1.19 1.31
N ALA A 89 -4.55 -1.82 1.35
CA ALA A 89 -3.88 -2.21 2.58
C ALA A 89 -3.43 -0.97 3.38
N TYR A 90 -2.90 0.05 2.71
CA TYR A 90 -2.53 1.31 3.35
C TYR A 90 -3.72 1.98 4.04
N ARG A 91 -4.86 2.12 3.34
CA ARG A 91 -6.07 2.73 3.92
C ARG A 91 -6.56 1.96 5.15
N SER A 92 -6.59 0.62 5.07
CA SER A 92 -6.97 -0.22 6.20
C SER A 92 -6.01 -0.05 7.39
N PHE A 93 -4.70 0.05 7.12
CA PHE A 93 -3.72 0.28 8.18
C PHE A 93 -3.93 1.61 8.92
N LEU A 94 -4.25 2.69 8.21
CA LEU A 94 -4.57 3.98 8.84
C LEU A 94 -5.75 3.89 9.82
N GLU A 95 -6.70 3.02 9.53
CA GLU A 95 -7.89 2.82 10.35
C GLU A 95 -7.64 1.89 11.53
N THR A 96 -6.88 0.81 11.32
CA THR A 96 -6.76 -0.30 12.27
C THR A 96 -5.42 -0.38 12.99
N GLY A 97 -4.34 0.12 12.38
CA GLY A 97 -2.96 -0.06 12.83
C GLY A 97 -2.38 -1.44 12.49
N THR A 98 -3.08 -2.26 11.69
CA THR A 98 -2.66 -3.59 11.26
C THR A 98 -2.87 -3.79 9.77
N TRP A 99 -2.19 -4.77 9.19
CA TRP A 99 -2.32 -5.10 7.78
C TRP A 99 -3.51 -6.03 7.53
N PRO A 100 -4.41 -5.73 6.57
CA PRO A 100 -5.50 -6.62 6.19
C PRO A 100 -4.97 -7.84 5.40
N ASP A 101 -5.82 -8.84 5.22
CA ASP A 101 -5.58 -9.90 4.24
C ASP A 101 -5.39 -9.30 2.84
N LYS A 102 -4.60 -9.96 1.99
CA LYS A 102 -4.21 -9.50 0.64
C LYS A 102 -3.35 -8.22 0.62
N THR A 103 -2.67 -7.91 1.71
CA THR A 103 -1.59 -6.92 1.69
C THR A 103 -0.43 -7.40 0.83
N VAL A 104 0.07 -6.51 -0.03
CA VAL A 104 1.29 -6.72 -0.81
C VAL A 104 2.23 -5.55 -0.58
N LEU A 105 3.39 -5.84 -0.03
CA LEU A 105 4.50 -4.89 0.05
C LEU A 105 5.49 -5.25 -1.06
N VAL A 106 6.03 -4.22 -1.73
CA VAL A 106 7.03 -4.35 -2.78
C VAL A 106 8.26 -3.56 -2.38
N LEU A 107 9.38 -4.25 -2.21
CA LEU A 107 10.69 -3.64 -2.02
C LEU A 107 11.40 -3.60 -3.36
N GLU A 108 11.76 -2.39 -3.79
CA GLU A 108 12.52 -2.13 -5.01
C GLU A 108 13.91 -1.65 -4.65
N ALA A 109 14.95 -2.43 -4.93
CA ALA A 109 16.33 -2.04 -4.76
C ALA A 109 16.85 -1.33 -6.01
N ARG A 110 17.54 -0.18 -5.81
CA ARG A 110 18.18 0.62 -6.86
C ARG A 110 19.59 1.03 -6.48
N GLU A 111 20.45 1.13 -7.49
CA GLU A 111 21.81 1.67 -7.31
C GLU A 111 21.76 3.11 -6.77
N ALA A 112 22.54 3.39 -5.75
CA ALA A 112 22.80 4.73 -5.24
C ALA A 112 24.10 5.28 -5.84
N ARG A 113 24.03 6.42 -6.52
CA ARG A 113 25.20 7.14 -7.07
C ARG A 113 25.38 8.47 -6.38
N ASN A 114 26.63 8.86 -6.22
CA ASN A 114 26.98 10.12 -5.58
C ASN A 114 27.53 11.18 -6.56
N LYS A 115 27.75 10.80 -7.83
CA LYS A 115 28.27 11.70 -8.87
C LYS A 115 27.38 11.68 -10.10
N GLY A 116 26.92 12.84 -10.53
CA GLY A 116 26.12 13.01 -11.74
C GLY A 116 25.43 14.36 -11.81
N SER A 117 25.39 14.95 -13.03
CA SER A 117 24.75 16.24 -13.29
C SER A 117 25.16 17.32 -12.29
N ILE A 118 24.19 17.96 -11.62
CA ILE A 118 24.40 19.05 -10.65
C ILE A 118 24.64 18.56 -9.22
N ASN A 119 24.64 17.24 -8.97
CA ASN A 119 24.83 16.72 -7.63
C ASN A 119 26.25 16.95 -7.14
N GLN A 120 26.39 17.70 -6.05
CA GLN A 120 27.68 18.00 -5.42
C GLN A 120 27.91 17.12 -4.17
N ASN A 121 26.85 16.71 -3.49
CA ASN A 121 26.91 15.90 -2.27
C ASN A 121 25.67 14.99 -2.16
N GLY A 122 25.80 13.92 -1.37
CA GLY A 122 24.75 12.96 -1.14
C GLY A 122 24.58 11.98 -2.30
N HIS A 123 23.49 11.21 -2.26
CA HIS A 123 23.23 10.13 -3.20
C HIS A 123 21.90 10.34 -3.91
N PHE A 124 21.80 9.83 -5.12
CA PHE A 124 20.56 9.75 -5.90
C PHE A 124 20.43 8.38 -6.53
N GLN A 125 19.18 7.97 -6.78
CA GLN A 125 18.90 6.69 -7.42
C GLN A 125 19.25 6.75 -8.90
N ALA A 126 19.93 5.73 -9.39
CA ALA A 126 20.36 5.63 -10.77
C ALA A 126 20.13 4.22 -11.35
N GLY A 127 20.23 4.13 -12.67
CA GLY A 127 20.09 2.84 -13.36
C GLY A 127 18.69 2.22 -13.30
N GLY A 128 18.63 0.93 -13.62
CA GLY A 128 17.43 0.10 -13.56
C GLY A 128 17.11 -0.35 -12.14
N VAL A 129 16.08 -1.17 -12.03
CA VAL A 129 15.81 -1.96 -10.83
C VAL A 129 16.87 -3.04 -10.72
N MET A 130 17.50 -3.15 -9.56
CA MET A 130 18.51 -4.17 -9.28
C MET A 130 17.86 -5.44 -8.76
N ASP A 131 16.86 -5.27 -7.88
CA ASP A 131 16.12 -6.39 -7.29
C ASP A 131 14.69 -5.96 -6.94
N LEU A 132 13.78 -6.94 -6.90
CA LEU A 132 12.40 -6.80 -6.41
C LEU A 132 12.10 -7.94 -5.45
N GLU A 133 11.69 -7.58 -4.25
CA GLU A 133 11.20 -8.52 -3.27
C GLU A 133 9.76 -8.19 -2.88
N PHE A 134 9.01 -9.22 -2.53
CA PHE A 134 7.62 -9.06 -2.16
C PHE A 134 7.35 -9.71 -0.81
N HIS A 135 6.62 -9.01 0.05
CA HIS A 135 6.11 -9.54 1.30
C HIS A 135 4.60 -9.51 1.26
N VAL A 136 3.98 -10.68 1.22
CA VAL A 136 2.58 -10.85 0.89
C VAL A 136 1.83 -11.47 2.06
N LYS A 137 0.72 -10.84 2.47
CA LYS A 137 -0.25 -11.43 3.38
C LYS A 137 -1.35 -12.13 2.57
N ASP A 138 -1.46 -13.42 2.71
CA ASP A 138 -2.53 -14.23 2.13
C ASP A 138 -2.91 -15.34 3.11
N GLU A 139 -3.89 -15.04 3.97
CA GLU A 139 -4.26 -15.89 5.10
C GLU A 139 -4.81 -17.24 4.68
N ALA A 140 -5.43 -17.31 3.51
CA ALA A 140 -5.96 -18.56 2.98
C ALA A 140 -4.88 -19.45 2.35
N ARG A 141 -3.76 -18.85 1.90
CA ARG A 141 -2.73 -19.53 1.14
C ARG A 141 -1.54 -19.98 2.00
N PHE A 142 -1.14 -19.15 2.98
CA PHE A 142 0.06 -19.41 3.75
C PHE A 142 -0.24 -19.71 5.21
N PRO A 143 0.29 -20.83 5.77
CA PRO A 143 0.05 -21.22 7.17
C PRO A 143 0.43 -20.12 8.17
N GLY A 144 1.51 -19.38 7.91
CA GLY A 144 1.96 -18.23 8.70
C GLY A 144 1.27 -16.91 8.31
N LYS A 145 0.25 -16.94 7.45
CA LYS A 145 -0.44 -15.80 6.85
C LYS A 145 0.42 -14.94 5.93
N TRP A 146 1.72 -14.89 6.11
CA TRP A 146 2.68 -14.10 5.37
C TRP A 146 3.68 -14.97 4.61
N ALA A 147 4.12 -14.48 3.45
CA ALA A 147 5.16 -15.12 2.64
C ALA A 147 6.04 -14.10 1.96
N PHE A 148 7.31 -14.46 1.75
CA PHE A 148 8.29 -13.68 1.01
C PHE A 148 8.51 -14.27 -0.37
N PHE A 149 8.72 -13.40 -1.36
CA PHE A 149 9.01 -13.79 -2.72
C PHE A 149 10.16 -12.93 -3.25
N SER A 150 11.03 -13.55 -4.06
CA SER A 150 12.10 -12.87 -4.77
C SER A 150 11.86 -12.94 -6.27
N PHE A 151 12.02 -11.83 -6.97
CA PHE A 151 11.82 -11.74 -8.41
C PHE A 151 12.86 -12.55 -9.18
N ASP A 152 12.41 -13.35 -10.13
CA ASP A 152 13.27 -14.05 -11.08
C ASP A 152 13.17 -13.39 -12.46
N PRO A 153 14.21 -12.72 -12.94
CA PRO A 153 14.20 -12.09 -14.25
C PRO A 153 14.06 -13.07 -15.43
N ASN A 154 14.35 -14.36 -15.23
CA ASN A 154 14.23 -15.36 -16.28
C ASN A 154 12.79 -15.79 -16.52
N SER A 155 11.99 -15.93 -15.44
CA SER A 155 10.56 -16.26 -15.54
C SER A 155 9.67 -15.02 -15.65
N GLY A 156 10.15 -13.87 -15.17
CA GLY A 156 9.35 -12.66 -15.02
C GLY A 156 8.35 -12.71 -13.86
N ASN A 157 8.39 -13.75 -13.04
CA ASN A 157 7.58 -13.95 -11.84
C ASN A 157 8.45 -13.86 -10.58
N ALA A 158 7.84 -13.99 -9.42
CA ALA A 158 8.58 -14.02 -8.16
C ALA A 158 8.41 -15.39 -7.49
N THR A 159 9.53 -15.99 -7.16
CA THR A 159 9.61 -17.32 -6.55
C THR A 159 9.43 -17.22 -5.05
N LEU A 160 8.64 -18.14 -4.48
CA LEU A 160 8.41 -18.23 -3.05
C LEU A 160 9.72 -18.57 -2.30
N ILE A 161 10.09 -17.73 -1.35
CA ILE A 161 11.19 -17.97 -0.44
C ILE A 161 10.77 -19.03 0.59
N PRO A 162 11.56 -20.11 0.79
CA PRO A 162 11.21 -21.16 1.74
C PRO A 162 11.07 -20.63 3.17
N GLN A 163 10.08 -21.11 3.92
CA GLN A 163 9.80 -20.66 5.30
C GLN A 163 10.95 -20.85 6.29
N LYS A 164 11.92 -21.72 5.99
CA LYS A 164 13.14 -21.93 6.78
C LYS A 164 14.22 -20.88 6.55
N ALA A 165 14.03 -19.96 5.61
CA ALA A 165 14.97 -18.88 5.33
C ALA A 165 14.97 -17.84 6.47
N ASP A 166 16.12 -17.21 6.67
CA ASP A 166 16.36 -16.25 7.75
C ASP A 166 15.41 -15.04 7.70
N CYS A 167 14.88 -14.69 6.53
CA CYS A 167 13.87 -13.64 6.36
C CYS A 167 12.71 -13.80 7.34
N TYR A 168 12.14 -15.02 7.42
CA TYR A 168 11.00 -15.29 8.31
C TYR A 168 11.36 -15.15 9.79
N THR A 169 12.51 -15.68 10.18
CA THR A 169 12.98 -15.64 11.57
C THR A 169 13.27 -14.21 12.01
N CYS A 170 13.98 -13.43 11.17
CA CYS A 170 14.31 -12.05 11.43
C CYS A 170 13.04 -11.18 11.54
N HIS A 171 12.14 -11.31 10.56
CA HIS A 171 10.89 -10.55 10.58
C HIS A 171 9.99 -10.92 11.77
N ALA A 172 9.93 -12.18 12.16
CA ALA A 172 9.18 -12.59 13.35
C ALA A 172 9.77 -12.04 14.64
N ALA A 173 11.10 -11.91 14.72
CA ALA A 173 11.80 -11.49 15.94
C ALA A 173 11.82 -9.97 16.13
N HIS A 174 11.79 -9.16 15.06
CA HIS A 174 12.11 -7.72 15.13
C HIS A 174 11.04 -6.80 14.52
N ALA A 175 10.02 -7.33 13.86
CA ALA A 175 9.01 -6.51 13.20
C ALA A 175 8.08 -5.80 14.18
N ALA A 176 7.80 -4.52 13.92
CA ALA A 176 6.93 -3.71 14.78
C ALA A 176 5.46 -4.06 14.67
N VAL A 177 4.97 -4.48 13.50
CA VAL A 177 3.56 -4.87 13.31
C VAL A 177 3.49 -6.11 12.43
N ASP A 178 2.77 -7.13 12.85
CA ASP A 178 2.75 -8.44 12.18
C ASP A 178 4.19 -8.96 11.96
N THR A 179 4.58 -9.13 10.69
CA THR A 179 5.95 -9.46 10.29
C THR A 179 6.58 -8.35 9.44
N THR A 180 6.19 -7.08 9.65
CA THR A 180 6.64 -5.94 8.85
C THR A 180 7.37 -4.90 9.71
N PHE A 181 8.44 -4.33 9.15
CA PHE A 181 9.27 -3.35 9.83
C PHE A 181 8.65 -1.94 9.82
N VAL A 182 7.43 -1.82 10.34
CA VAL A 182 6.69 -0.55 10.45
C VAL A 182 7.49 0.51 11.22
N GLN A 183 8.45 0.12 12.06
CA GLN A 183 9.38 1.03 12.72
C GLN A 183 10.17 1.92 11.76
N PHE A 184 10.33 1.50 10.51
CA PHE A 184 10.98 2.27 9.45
C PHE A 184 9.99 2.98 8.51
N TYR A 185 8.68 2.95 8.80
CA TYR A 185 7.65 3.63 8.01
C TYR A 185 7.13 4.85 8.78
N PRO A 186 7.73 6.03 8.55
CA PRO A 186 7.53 7.20 9.43
C PRO A 186 6.08 7.69 9.49
N THR A 187 5.29 7.41 8.47
CA THR A 187 3.86 7.78 8.44
C THR A 187 2.96 6.77 9.14
N LEU A 188 3.40 5.52 9.31
CA LEU A 188 2.59 4.42 9.87
C LEU A 188 2.94 4.07 11.32
N LEU A 189 4.19 4.23 11.72
CA LEU A 189 4.61 3.95 13.10
C LEU A 189 3.77 4.69 14.14
N PRO A 190 3.50 6.02 14.00
CA PRO A 190 2.63 6.73 14.95
C PRO A 190 1.20 6.20 14.99
N ILE A 191 0.70 5.66 13.87
CA ILE A 191 -0.63 5.02 13.81
C ILE A 191 -0.64 3.73 14.62
N ALA A 192 0.35 2.85 14.40
CA ALA A 192 0.50 1.61 15.16
C ALA A 192 0.64 1.88 16.66
N GLN A 193 1.44 2.87 17.05
CA GLN A 193 1.58 3.31 18.43
C GLN A 193 0.23 3.73 19.03
N LYS A 194 -0.48 4.63 18.35
CA LYS A 194 -1.80 5.13 18.81
C LYS A 194 -2.84 4.01 18.91
N LYS A 195 -2.77 3.01 18.04
CA LYS A 195 -3.71 1.87 18.00
C LYS A 195 -3.30 0.74 18.95
N GLY A 196 -2.10 0.78 19.53
CA GLY A 196 -1.61 -0.26 20.43
C GLY A 196 -1.32 -1.60 19.73
N THR A 197 -0.90 -1.55 18.47
CA THR A 197 -0.70 -2.74 17.63
C THR A 197 0.77 -3.14 17.46
N LEU A 198 1.68 -2.47 18.19
CA LEU A 198 3.10 -2.83 18.19
C LEU A 198 3.33 -4.22 18.80
N SER A 199 4.22 -5.00 18.18
CA SER A 199 4.59 -6.32 18.69
C SER A 199 5.35 -6.23 20.00
N ALA A 200 5.24 -7.27 20.82
CA ALA A 200 6.00 -7.38 22.07
C ALA A 200 7.51 -7.48 21.82
N GLU A 201 7.90 -8.15 20.75
CA GLU A 201 9.28 -8.33 20.31
C GLU A 201 9.93 -6.99 19.97
N PHE A 202 9.28 -6.17 19.15
CA PHE A 202 9.76 -4.82 18.83
C PHE A 202 9.87 -3.93 20.08
N LEU A 203 8.88 -3.95 20.96
CA LEU A 203 8.91 -3.15 22.20
C LEU A 203 10.07 -3.57 23.11
N LYS A 204 10.42 -4.84 23.13
CA LYS A 204 11.58 -5.36 23.86
C LYS A 204 12.90 -4.88 23.25
N ASP A 205 13.01 -4.90 21.91
CA ASP A 205 14.20 -4.41 21.21
C ASP A 205 14.43 -2.92 21.47
N GLU A 206 13.38 -2.11 21.39
CA GLU A 206 13.45 -0.66 21.68
C GLU A 206 13.86 -0.38 23.12
N ALA A 207 13.33 -1.15 24.09
CA ALA A 207 13.73 -1.02 25.49
C ALA A 207 15.20 -1.35 25.68
N ALA A 208 15.72 -2.41 25.03
CA ALA A 208 17.14 -2.78 25.10
C ALA A 208 18.05 -1.72 24.47
N ALA A 209 17.66 -1.17 23.31
CA ALA A 209 18.41 -0.10 22.63
C ALA A 209 18.48 1.21 23.43
N THR A 210 17.51 1.47 24.31
CA THR A 210 17.47 2.67 25.14
C THR A 210 18.38 2.56 26.39
N VAL A 211 18.60 1.35 26.89
CA VAL A 211 19.46 1.08 28.07
C VAL A 211 20.96 1.10 27.69
N GLY A 212 21.29 0.88 26.42
CA GLY A 212 22.67 0.83 25.92
C GLY A 212 23.27 2.18 25.47
N LYS A 213 22.53 3.29 25.63
CA LYS A 213 22.99 4.68 25.39
C LYS A 213 23.27 5.39 26.71
#